data_09396b7414a21366366e499b2729047b
#
_entry.id   09396b7414a21366366e499b2729047b
#
_cell.length_a   1.000
_cell.length_b   1.000
_cell.length_c   1.000
_cell.angle_alpha   90.00
_cell.angle_beta   90.00
_cell.angle_gamma   90.00
#
_symmetry.space_group_name_H-M   'P 1'
#
loop_
_entity.id
_entity.type
_entity.pdbx_description
1 polymer ?
#
loop_
_entity_poly.entity_id
_entity_poly.type
_entity_poly.pdbx_seq_one_letter_code
_entity_poly.pdbx_strand_id
1 'polypeptide(L)'
;VRALTGQEVDRVPFIKVFGGDNAHRSRWEQEYPGIGKCIDELLRFEGPYRGWQITPVAFGMTNRGSAQTTQGENGEVYYRWEDGTVQVRVPGADFHYAAVEWPVKNREDWERVKAKHLKRNDPSRFPSNWSEYVEKFSNRDYPLQLTHGGVYGFTRNLIGDENLAYLFYDDPELVYEIMDYYTDLMLELWEKIAAEVEFDLIEFWEDMASKNGAIISPSTFREFMKPNYLRVKQFAEEHDIPIILVDS
;
A
#
# COMPACT_ATOMS: atom_id res chain seq x y z
N VAL A 1 16.99 10.52 -1.23
CA VAL A 1 16.39 11.76 -1.78
C VAL A 1 17.21 12.29 -2.93
N ARG A 2 18.48 12.72 -2.75
CA ARG A 2 19.30 13.38 -3.77
C ARG A 2 19.30 12.67 -5.14
N ALA A 3 19.54 11.36 -5.16
CA ALA A 3 19.56 10.57 -6.39
C ALA A 3 18.23 10.66 -7.18
N LEU A 4 17.09 10.60 -6.47
CA LEU A 4 15.76 10.65 -7.09
C LEU A 4 15.33 12.07 -7.50
N THR A 5 15.96 13.09 -6.95
CA THR A 5 15.70 14.49 -7.31
C THR A 5 16.72 15.07 -8.30
N GLY A 6 17.57 14.22 -8.91
CA GLY A 6 18.54 14.62 -9.92
C GLY A 6 19.71 15.45 -9.40
N GLN A 7 19.96 15.42 -8.10
CA GLN A 7 21.10 16.08 -7.49
C GLN A 7 22.37 15.24 -7.62
N GLU A 8 23.53 15.89 -7.52
CA GLU A 8 24.81 15.20 -7.54
C GLU A 8 24.95 14.24 -6.35
N VAL A 9 25.34 13.01 -6.63
CA VAL A 9 25.60 11.95 -5.65
C VAL A 9 26.94 11.27 -5.96
N ASP A 10 27.60 10.77 -4.93
CA ASP A 10 28.85 10.02 -5.08
C ASP A 10 28.64 8.63 -5.71
N ARG A 11 27.44 8.07 -5.52
CA ARG A 11 27.03 6.78 -6.09
C ARG A 11 25.51 6.63 -6.09
N VAL A 12 25.00 5.69 -6.88
CA VAL A 12 23.61 5.23 -6.78
C VAL A 12 23.47 4.40 -5.50
N PRO A 13 22.55 4.76 -4.57
CA PRO A 13 22.33 3.97 -3.36
C PRO A 13 21.86 2.55 -3.67
N PHE A 14 22.48 1.57 -3.04
CA PHE A 14 22.13 0.16 -3.17
C PHE A 14 21.30 -0.26 -1.96
N ILE A 15 19.97 -0.23 -2.09
CA ILE A 15 19.02 -0.49 -1.02
C ILE A 15 18.26 -1.80 -1.23
N LYS A 16 17.83 -2.42 -0.13
CA LYS A 16 17.01 -3.63 -0.16
C LYS A 16 15.53 -3.24 -0.17
N VAL A 17 14.90 -3.31 -1.34
CA VAL A 17 13.48 -2.93 -1.51
C VAL A 17 12.55 -4.08 -1.15
N PHE A 18 12.89 -5.32 -1.52
CA PHE A 18 12.11 -6.53 -1.25
C PHE A 18 12.94 -7.60 -0.55
N GLY A 19 12.28 -8.58 0.02
CA GLY A 19 12.93 -9.77 0.54
C GLY A 19 13.32 -9.66 2.00
N GLY A 20 12.35 -9.82 2.88
CA GLY A 20 12.57 -10.27 4.23
C GLY A 20 12.99 -11.76 4.25
N ASP A 21 12.88 -12.42 5.39
CA ASP A 21 12.99 -13.87 5.48
C ASP A 21 11.79 -14.50 4.77
N ASN A 22 12.05 -15.08 3.63
CA ASN A 22 11.06 -15.67 2.77
C ASN A 22 11.53 -17.03 2.26
N ALA A 23 10.68 -17.72 1.50
CA ALA A 23 10.95 -19.01 0.93
C ALA A 23 12.25 -19.06 0.10
N HIS A 24 12.63 -17.95 -0.54
CA HIS A 24 13.86 -17.87 -1.31
C HIS A 24 15.10 -17.99 -0.43
N ARG A 25 15.12 -17.36 0.74
CA ARG A 25 16.24 -17.45 1.68
C ARG A 25 16.40 -18.87 2.19
N SER A 26 15.31 -19.54 2.52
CA SER A 26 15.32 -20.96 2.92
C SER A 26 15.81 -21.87 1.81
N ARG A 27 15.41 -21.61 0.56
CA ARG A 27 15.91 -22.34 -0.61
C ARG A 27 17.39 -22.10 -0.85
N TRP A 28 17.86 -20.87 -0.78
CA TRP A 28 19.28 -20.54 -0.92
C TRP A 28 20.13 -21.21 0.16
N GLU A 29 19.63 -21.26 1.41
CA GLU A 29 20.32 -21.96 2.49
C GLU A 29 20.44 -23.46 2.25
N GLN A 30 19.46 -24.10 1.57
CA GLN A 30 19.54 -25.50 1.14
C GLN A 30 20.56 -25.71 0.02
N GLU A 31 20.62 -24.81 -0.96
CA GLU A 31 21.54 -24.88 -2.10
C GLU A 31 22.98 -24.48 -1.70
N TYR A 32 23.11 -23.51 -0.80
CA TYR A 32 24.38 -22.93 -0.34
C TYR A 32 24.34 -22.74 1.18
N PRO A 33 24.66 -23.78 1.97
CA PRO A 33 24.62 -23.72 3.43
C PRO A 33 25.47 -22.57 4.00
N GLY A 34 24.87 -21.73 4.83
CA GLY A 34 25.47 -20.54 5.42
C GLY A 34 25.20 -19.23 4.68
N ILE A 35 24.62 -19.28 3.47
CA ILE A 35 24.35 -18.08 2.67
C ILE A 35 23.41 -17.10 3.40
N GLY A 36 22.42 -17.62 4.15
CA GLY A 36 21.47 -16.83 4.91
C GLY A 36 22.09 -15.91 5.96
N LYS A 37 23.32 -16.24 6.42
CA LYS A 37 24.06 -15.44 7.40
C LYS A 37 24.91 -14.35 6.76
N CYS A 38 25.33 -14.55 5.53
CA CYS A 38 26.28 -13.64 4.87
C CYS A 38 25.71 -12.89 3.66
N ILE A 39 24.48 -13.19 3.25
CA ILE A 39 23.90 -12.57 2.03
C ILE A 39 23.84 -11.04 2.13
N ASP A 40 23.46 -10.51 3.29
CA ASP A 40 23.35 -9.06 3.50
C ASP A 40 24.75 -8.40 3.55
N GLU A 41 25.75 -9.10 4.10
CA GLU A 41 27.16 -8.66 4.09
C GLU A 41 27.76 -8.70 2.68
N LEU A 42 27.44 -9.74 1.92
CA LEU A 42 27.89 -9.92 0.54
C LEU A 42 27.33 -8.84 -0.39
N LEU A 43 26.05 -8.56 -0.28
CA LEU A 43 25.35 -7.57 -1.10
C LEU A 43 25.61 -6.13 -0.64
N ARG A 44 26.03 -5.94 0.61
CA ARG A 44 26.37 -4.61 1.17
C ARG A 44 25.28 -3.58 0.96
N PHE A 45 24.03 -3.95 1.27
CA PHE A 45 22.93 -3.01 1.22
C PHE A 45 23.18 -1.82 2.13
N GLU A 46 22.77 -0.63 1.67
CA GLU A 46 22.92 0.62 2.37
C GLU A 46 21.63 0.97 3.12
N GLY A 47 21.77 1.36 4.39
CA GLY A 47 20.66 1.83 5.19
C GLY A 47 19.64 0.76 5.59
N PRO A 48 18.48 1.18 6.11
CA PRO A 48 17.41 0.28 6.52
C PRO A 48 16.74 -0.38 5.30
N TYR A 49 15.93 -1.39 5.58
CA TYR A 49 15.05 -2.00 4.59
C TYR A 49 14.24 -0.92 3.83
N ARG A 50 14.23 -0.98 2.51
CA ARG A 50 13.73 0.02 1.57
C ARG A 50 14.49 1.35 1.53
N GLY A 51 15.45 1.59 2.40
CA GLY A 51 16.18 2.86 2.47
C GLY A 51 15.38 4.04 3.03
N TRP A 52 14.13 3.82 3.47
CA TRP A 52 13.26 4.81 4.11
C TRP A 52 12.34 4.16 5.15
N GLN A 53 11.68 4.98 5.95
CA GLN A 53 10.71 4.54 6.96
C GLN A 53 9.29 4.96 6.55
N ILE A 54 8.31 4.20 7.01
CA ILE A 54 6.88 4.45 6.80
C ILE A 54 6.28 4.91 8.13
N THR A 55 5.34 5.86 8.08
CA THR A 55 4.60 6.26 9.27
C THR A 55 3.71 5.13 9.79
N PRO A 56 3.62 4.92 11.10
CA PRO A 56 2.81 3.86 11.70
C PRO A 56 1.32 4.24 11.79
N VAL A 57 0.81 4.96 10.81
CA VAL A 57 -0.61 5.37 10.73
C VAL A 57 -1.38 4.37 9.86
N ALA A 58 -2.58 4.00 10.28
CA ALA A 58 -3.42 3.08 9.55
C ALA A 58 -4.14 3.80 8.39
N PHE A 59 -3.62 3.66 7.18
CA PHE A 59 -4.16 4.28 5.96
C PHE A 59 -5.25 3.46 5.28
N GLY A 60 -5.35 2.17 5.57
CA GLY A 60 -6.37 1.28 5.00
C GLY A 60 -7.64 1.17 5.85
N MET A 61 -8.34 0.05 5.65
CA MET A 61 -9.49 -0.32 6.47
C MET A 61 -9.09 -0.59 7.92
N THR A 62 -9.83 -0.02 8.86
CA THR A 62 -9.70 -0.27 10.31
C THR A 62 -10.83 -1.17 10.80
N ASN A 63 -10.72 -1.68 12.03
CA ASN A 63 -11.78 -2.46 12.68
C ASN A 63 -12.27 -3.69 11.89
N ARG A 64 -11.34 -4.39 11.22
CA ARG A 64 -11.66 -5.57 10.40
C ARG A 64 -11.96 -6.83 11.22
N GLY A 65 -11.74 -6.79 12.53
CA GLY A 65 -11.86 -7.97 13.40
C GLY A 65 -10.78 -9.02 13.15
N SER A 66 -11.05 -10.24 13.62
CA SER A 66 -10.18 -11.40 13.40
C SER A 66 -10.74 -12.27 12.28
N ALA A 67 -9.86 -12.77 11.40
CA ALA A 67 -10.28 -13.69 10.37
C ALA A 67 -10.68 -15.03 10.96
N GLN A 68 -11.82 -15.56 10.53
CA GLN A 68 -12.21 -16.95 10.75
C GLN A 68 -11.47 -17.81 9.72
N THR A 69 -10.86 -18.90 10.17
CA THR A 69 -10.11 -19.80 9.29
C THR A 69 -10.88 -21.10 9.06
N THR A 70 -10.89 -21.57 7.80
CA THR A 70 -11.44 -22.88 7.41
C THR A 70 -10.45 -23.56 6.47
N GLN A 71 -10.40 -24.91 6.50
CA GLN A 71 -9.59 -25.69 5.57
C GLN A 71 -10.43 -26.16 4.38
N GLY A 72 -9.84 -26.08 3.19
CA GLY A 72 -10.35 -26.70 1.98
C GLY A 72 -9.92 -28.15 1.83
N GLU A 73 -10.48 -28.82 0.81
CA GLU A 73 -10.29 -30.28 0.59
C GLU A 73 -8.85 -30.64 0.16
N ASN A 74 -8.14 -29.71 -0.50
CA ASN A 74 -6.76 -29.95 -0.97
C ASN A 74 -5.72 -29.27 -0.07
N GLY A 75 -6.08 -28.92 1.17
CA GLY A 75 -5.19 -28.31 2.15
C GLY A 75 -5.09 -26.77 2.04
N GLU A 76 -5.94 -26.15 1.25
CA GLU A 76 -6.07 -24.70 1.23
C GLU A 76 -6.54 -24.20 2.60
N VAL A 77 -6.13 -22.98 2.98
CA VAL A 77 -6.61 -22.30 4.18
C VAL A 77 -7.30 -21.00 3.76
N TYR A 78 -8.59 -20.90 4.07
CA TYR A 78 -9.41 -19.72 3.80
C TYR A 78 -9.46 -18.84 5.05
N TYR A 79 -9.28 -17.54 4.86
CA TYR A 79 -9.39 -16.50 5.87
C TYR A 79 -10.56 -15.60 5.53
N ARG A 80 -11.63 -15.65 6.35
CA ARG A 80 -12.84 -14.85 6.16
C ARG A 80 -12.88 -13.74 7.19
N TRP A 81 -12.81 -12.51 6.67
CA TRP A 81 -12.84 -11.31 7.50
C TRP A 81 -14.26 -10.79 7.69
N GLU A 82 -14.50 -10.04 8.78
CA GLU A 82 -15.82 -9.44 9.06
C GLU A 82 -16.25 -8.38 8.04
N ASP A 83 -15.30 -7.80 7.30
CA ASP A 83 -15.58 -6.85 6.23
C ASP A 83 -16.14 -7.48 4.96
N GLY A 84 -16.12 -8.82 4.87
CA GLY A 84 -16.55 -9.60 3.71
C GLY A 84 -15.40 -10.05 2.80
N THR A 85 -14.17 -9.69 3.09
CA THR A 85 -13.00 -10.19 2.36
C THR A 85 -12.79 -11.67 2.67
N VAL A 86 -12.56 -12.48 1.63
CA VAL A 86 -12.06 -13.84 1.77
C VAL A 86 -10.74 -13.99 1.04
N GLN A 87 -9.76 -14.45 1.76
CA GLN A 87 -8.42 -14.74 1.22
C GLN A 87 -8.15 -16.23 1.32
N VAL A 88 -7.41 -16.78 0.36
CA VAL A 88 -6.97 -18.17 0.35
C VAL A 88 -5.46 -18.26 0.34
N ARG A 89 -4.92 -19.16 1.14
CA ARG A 89 -3.53 -19.60 1.05
C ARG A 89 -3.50 -21.02 0.52
N VAL A 90 -2.81 -21.23 -0.59
CA VAL A 90 -2.64 -22.55 -1.22
C VAL A 90 -1.39 -23.23 -0.66
N PRO A 91 -1.39 -24.56 -0.46
CA PRO A 91 -0.18 -25.29 -0.05
C PRO A 91 0.98 -25.05 -1.01
N GLY A 92 2.17 -24.80 -0.46
CA GLY A 92 3.38 -24.52 -1.25
C GLY A 92 3.51 -23.09 -1.78
N ALA A 93 2.48 -22.26 -1.64
CA ALA A 93 2.56 -20.81 -1.89
C ALA A 93 2.92 -20.11 -0.57
N ASP A 94 4.20 -20.17 -0.21
CA ASP A 94 4.71 -19.52 0.99
C ASP A 94 4.49 -18.00 0.89
N PHE A 95 3.71 -17.40 1.77
CA PHE A 95 3.48 -15.96 1.93
C PHE A 95 2.48 -15.26 0.99
N HIS A 96 1.84 -15.91 0.03
CA HIS A 96 0.85 -15.25 -0.82
C HIS A 96 -0.56 -15.66 -0.43
N TYR A 97 -1.34 -14.66 -0.02
CA TYR A 97 -2.78 -14.78 0.14
C TYR A 97 -3.43 -14.20 -1.12
N ALA A 98 -4.18 -15.03 -1.85
CA ALA A 98 -4.99 -14.54 -2.95
C ALA A 98 -6.37 -14.14 -2.42
N ALA A 99 -6.85 -12.96 -2.71
CA ALA A 99 -8.23 -12.60 -2.46
C ALA A 99 -9.13 -13.37 -3.44
N VAL A 100 -10.21 -13.96 -2.93
CA VAL A 100 -11.22 -14.71 -3.71
C VAL A 100 -12.62 -14.14 -3.55
N GLU A 101 -12.86 -13.35 -2.49
CA GLU A 101 -14.04 -12.50 -2.33
C GLU A 101 -13.61 -11.13 -1.80
N TRP A 102 -14.33 -10.11 -2.24
CA TRP A 102 -14.07 -8.71 -1.93
C TRP A 102 -15.22 -8.09 -1.16
N PRO A 103 -14.96 -7.09 -0.30
CA PRO A 103 -15.96 -6.53 0.61
C PRO A 103 -17.01 -5.68 -0.10
N VAL A 104 -16.75 -5.18 -1.30
CA VAL A 104 -17.66 -4.29 -2.05
C VAL A 104 -18.05 -4.93 -3.38
N LYS A 105 -19.33 -5.29 -3.49
CA LYS A 105 -19.93 -5.84 -4.73
C LYS A 105 -20.93 -4.84 -5.36
N ASN A 106 -21.41 -3.90 -4.57
CA ASN A 106 -22.41 -2.90 -4.95
C ASN A 106 -22.38 -1.69 -4.00
N ARG A 107 -23.24 -0.71 -4.25
CA ARG A 107 -23.33 0.54 -3.47
C ARG A 107 -23.67 0.30 -1.99
N GLU A 108 -24.52 -0.65 -1.66
CA GLU A 108 -24.90 -0.96 -0.26
C GLU A 108 -23.68 -1.50 0.51
N ASP A 109 -22.90 -2.37 -0.11
CA ASP A 109 -21.64 -2.87 0.46
C ASP A 109 -20.65 -1.73 0.68
N TRP A 110 -20.55 -0.81 -0.28
CA TRP A 110 -19.69 0.36 -0.15
C TRP A 110 -20.08 1.21 1.06
N GLU A 111 -21.36 1.55 1.21
CA GLU A 111 -21.83 2.33 2.35
C GLU A 111 -21.52 1.65 3.68
N ARG A 112 -21.68 0.33 3.75
CA ARG A 112 -21.34 -0.47 4.93
C ARG A 112 -19.83 -0.42 5.24
N VAL A 113 -18.99 -0.64 4.24
CA VAL A 113 -17.51 -0.60 4.39
C VAL A 113 -17.05 0.79 4.78
N LYS A 114 -17.54 1.83 4.11
CA LYS A 114 -17.24 3.23 4.38
C LYS A 114 -17.57 3.59 5.83
N ALA A 115 -18.79 3.28 6.27
CA ALA A 115 -19.26 3.62 7.62
C ALA A 115 -18.55 2.86 8.73
N LYS A 116 -18.12 1.61 8.50
CA LYS A 116 -17.53 0.74 9.54
C LYS A 116 -16.00 0.79 9.54
N HIS A 117 -15.38 0.72 8.38
CA HIS A 117 -13.96 0.44 8.21
C HIS A 117 -13.12 1.61 7.67
N LEU A 118 -13.76 2.64 7.10
CA LEU A 118 -13.08 3.78 6.49
C LEU A 118 -13.43 5.13 7.13
N LYS A 119 -13.80 5.12 8.41
CA LYS A 119 -14.10 6.35 9.15
C LYS A 119 -12.91 7.31 9.11
N ARG A 120 -13.16 8.57 8.69
CA ARG A 120 -12.15 9.63 8.61
C ARG A 120 -11.60 10.02 9.98
N ASN A 121 -12.47 10.05 11.01
CA ASN A 121 -12.12 10.44 12.38
C ASN A 121 -11.97 9.23 13.33
N ASP A 122 -11.44 8.12 12.84
CA ASP A 122 -11.16 6.96 13.68
C ASP A 122 -9.84 7.18 14.46
N PRO A 123 -9.89 7.31 15.79
CA PRO A 123 -8.68 7.54 16.59
C PRO A 123 -7.72 6.35 16.57
N SER A 124 -8.21 5.15 16.24
CA SER A 124 -7.37 3.95 16.14
C SER A 124 -6.40 3.96 14.95
N ARG A 125 -6.52 4.96 14.05
CA ARG A 125 -5.59 5.13 12.94
C ARG A 125 -4.20 5.55 13.41
N PHE A 126 -4.11 6.27 14.52
CA PHE A 126 -2.86 6.69 15.10
C PHE A 126 -2.45 5.76 16.25
N PRO A 127 -1.17 5.41 16.39
CA PRO A 127 -0.70 4.68 17.56
C PRO A 127 -0.87 5.52 18.82
N SER A 128 -1.12 4.88 19.95
CA SER A 128 -1.34 5.57 21.25
C SER A 128 -0.12 6.39 21.71
N ASN A 129 1.08 6.03 21.23
CA ASN A 129 2.34 6.73 21.49
C ASN A 129 2.79 7.59 20.31
N TRP A 130 1.86 8.20 19.60
CA TRP A 130 2.16 9.03 18.41
C TRP A 130 3.20 10.11 18.68
N SER A 131 3.17 10.77 19.84
CA SER A 131 4.15 11.79 20.23
C SER A 131 5.60 11.30 20.24
N GLU A 132 5.84 10.02 20.61
CA GLU A 132 7.18 9.41 20.55
C GLU A 132 7.66 9.25 19.11
N TYR A 133 6.72 8.93 18.19
CA TYR A 133 7.03 8.87 16.75
C TYR A 133 7.35 10.25 16.18
N VAL A 134 6.61 11.28 16.55
CA VAL A 134 6.90 12.68 16.14
C VAL A 134 8.32 13.08 16.58
N GLU A 135 8.69 12.82 17.83
CA GLU A 135 10.05 13.09 18.34
C GLU A 135 11.11 12.29 17.55
N LYS A 136 10.87 11.00 17.33
CA LYS A 136 11.78 10.14 16.56
C LYS A 136 11.94 10.64 15.12
N PHE A 137 10.85 11.02 14.47
CA PHE A 137 10.87 11.46 13.07
C PHE A 137 11.50 12.85 12.91
N SER A 138 11.36 13.74 13.89
CA SER A 138 12.01 15.05 13.89
C SER A 138 13.54 14.97 14.00
N ASN A 139 14.06 13.89 14.58
CA ASN A 139 15.51 13.65 14.77
C ASN A 139 16.07 12.57 13.82
N ARG A 140 15.37 12.27 12.72
CA ARG A 140 15.74 11.20 11.79
C ARG A 140 16.89 11.58 10.86
N ASP A 141 17.64 10.59 10.42
CA ASP A 141 18.68 10.65 9.38
C ASP A 141 18.34 9.83 8.13
N TYR A 142 17.07 9.43 7.98
CA TYR A 142 16.54 8.62 6.89
C TYR A 142 15.31 9.30 6.27
N PRO A 143 14.99 9.01 5.00
CA PRO A 143 13.76 9.49 4.38
C PRO A 143 12.51 8.90 5.03
N LEU A 144 11.44 9.71 5.13
CA LEU A 144 10.15 9.32 5.68
C LEU A 144 9.08 9.38 4.60
N GLN A 145 8.24 8.35 4.57
CA GLN A 145 7.21 8.14 3.55
C GLN A 145 5.81 8.32 4.10
N LEU A 146 4.97 9.00 3.31
CA LEU A 146 3.51 8.85 3.35
C LEU A 146 3.09 7.75 2.37
N THR A 147 2.18 6.88 2.80
CA THR A 147 1.69 5.79 1.97
C THR A 147 0.27 6.07 1.49
N HIS A 148 0.03 5.86 0.19
CA HIS A 148 -1.28 5.77 -0.42
C HIS A 148 -1.47 4.33 -0.93
N GLY A 149 -2.60 3.72 -0.62
CA GLY A 149 -2.90 2.35 -1.08
C GLY A 149 -3.21 2.25 -2.58
N GLY A 150 -2.97 3.32 -3.32
CA GLY A 150 -3.29 3.47 -4.73
C GLY A 150 -4.71 3.99 -4.95
N VAL A 151 -4.92 4.79 -5.98
CA VAL A 151 -6.27 5.18 -6.42
C VAL A 151 -6.95 3.97 -7.05
N TYR A 152 -6.28 3.31 -7.98
CA TYR A 152 -6.70 2.03 -8.56
C TYR A 152 -6.49 0.88 -7.56
N GLY A 153 -5.30 0.77 -6.98
CA GLY A 153 -4.88 -0.35 -6.13
C GLY A 153 -5.78 -0.55 -4.91
N PHE A 154 -6.13 0.51 -4.19
CA PHE A 154 -7.06 0.42 -3.07
C PHE A 154 -8.48 0.06 -3.53
N THR A 155 -8.97 0.70 -4.60
CA THR A 155 -10.30 0.42 -5.16
C THR A 155 -10.41 -1.02 -5.64
N ARG A 156 -9.39 -1.51 -6.34
CA ARG A 156 -9.27 -2.91 -6.75
C ARG A 156 -9.31 -3.87 -5.56
N ASN A 157 -8.60 -3.54 -4.48
CA ASN A 157 -8.58 -4.37 -3.28
C ASN A 157 -9.93 -4.40 -2.54
N LEU A 158 -10.81 -3.42 -2.77
CA LEU A 158 -12.18 -3.43 -2.26
C LEU A 158 -13.16 -4.21 -3.14
N ILE A 159 -12.97 -4.20 -4.46
CA ILE A 159 -13.97 -4.62 -5.44
C ILE A 159 -13.56 -5.91 -6.17
N GLY A 160 -12.27 -6.12 -6.36
CA GLY A 160 -11.69 -7.13 -7.26
C GLY A 160 -11.51 -6.62 -8.69
N ASP A 161 -10.48 -7.16 -9.38
CA ASP A 161 -10.11 -6.69 -10.72
C ASP A 161 -11.24 -6.84 -11.74
N GLU A 162 -11.90 -8.01 -11.76
CA GLU A 162 -12.94 -8.30 -12.72
C GLU A 162 -14.18 -7.39 -12.51
N ASN A 163 -14.68 -7.30 -11.28
CA ASN A 163 -15.82 -6.44 -10.96
C ASN A 163 -15.52 -4.96 -11.24
N LEU A 164 -14.32 -4.49 -10.88
CA LEU A 164 -13.93 -3.11 -11.14
C LEU A 164 -13.89 -2.81 -12.64
N ALA A 165 -13.43 -3.77 -13.46
CA ALA A 165 -13.42 -3.61 -14.91
C ALA A 165 -14.83 -3.41 -15.47
N TYR A 166 -15.85 -4.09 -14.93
CA TYR A 166 -17.25 -3.88 -15.32
C TYR A 166 -17.79 -2.56 -14.76
N LEU A 167 -17.51 -2.24 -13.49
CA LEU A 167 -18.06 -1.05 -12.82
C LEU A 167 -17.60 0.27 -13.44
N PHE A 168 -16.47 0.32 -14.10
CA PHE A 168 -16.09 1.52 -14.90
C PHE A 168 -17.14 1.89 -15.96
N TYR A 169 -17.97 0.93 -16.39
CA TYR A 169 -19.02 1.12 -17.42
C TYR A 169 -20.42 1.03 -16.84
N ASP A 170 -20.66 0.14 -15.87
CA ASP A 170 -22.00 -0.17 -15.36
C ASP A 170 -22.43 0.77 -14.22
N ASP A 171 -21.50 1.19 -13.35
CA ASP A 171 -21.74 2.19 -12.30
C ASP A 171 -20.48 3.04 -12.08
N PRO A 172 -20.11 3.89 -13.05
CA PRO A 172 -18.94 4.77 -12.94
C PRO A 172 -19.00 5.72 -11.75
N GLU A 173 -20.21 6.14 -11.34
CA GLU A 173 -20.42 7.03 -10.20
C GLU A 173 -19.98 6.36 -8.87
N LEU A 174 -20.17 5.05 -8.72
CA LEU A 174 -19.68 4.31 -7.57
C LEU A 174 -18.14 4.27 -7.55
N VAL A 175 -17.53 4.08 -8.70
CA VAL A 175 -16.05 4.06 -8.82
C VAL A 175 -15.47 5.43 -8.48
N TYR A 176 -16.04 6.51 -9.01
CA TYR A 176 -15.64 7.88 -8.65
C TYR A 176 -15.77 8.12 -7.15
N GLU A 177 -16.91 7.77 -6.57
CA GLU A 177 -17.15 7.97 -5.13
C GLU A 177 -16.11 7.24 -4.27
N ILE A 178 -15.76 6.00 -4.61
CA ILE A 178 -14.77 5.22 -3.86
C ILE A 178 -13.38 5.85 -3.97
N MET A 179 -12.94 6.19 -5.19
CA MET A 179 -11.63 6.77 -5.44
C MET A 179 -11.47 8.15 -4.77
N ASP A 180 -12.48 8.99 -4.89
CA ASP A 180 -12.50 10.33 -4.29
C ASP A 180 -12.52 10.25 -2.77
N TYR A 181 -13.39 9.41 -2.22
CA TYR A 181 -13.49 9.23 -0.76
C TYR A 181 -12.19 8.76 -0.15
N TYR A 182 -11.54 7.79 -0.80
CA TYR A 182 -10.26 7.27 -0.29
C TYR A 182 -9.16 8.33 -0.39
N THR A 183 -9.08 9.05 -1.47
CA THR A 183 -8.14 10.17 -1.63
C THR A 183 -8.38 11.26 -0.59
N ASP A 184 -9.64 11.63 -0.33
CA ASP A 184 -10.01 12.56 0.74
C ASP A 184 -9.52 12.07 2.12
N LEU A 185 -9.77 10.79 2.41
CA LEU A 185 -9.33 10.18 3.67
C LEU A 185 -7.81 10.26 3.82
N MET A 186 -7.05 9.99 2.75
CA MET A 186 -5.59 10.09 2.77
C MET A 186 -5.12 11.52 3.00
N LEU A 187 -5.64 12.48 2.24
CA LEU A 187 -5.27 13.88 2.37
C LEU A 187 -5.58 14.42 3.78
N GLU A 188 -6.76 14.12 4.33
CA GLU A 188 -7.12 14.52 5.69
C GLU A 188 -6.20 13.93 6.77
N LEU A 189 -5.76 12.69 6.60
CA LEU A 189 -4.80 12.07 7.52
C LEU A 189 -3.41 12.67 7.36
N TRP A 190 -2.98 12.90 6.13
CA TRP A 190 -1.67 13.48 5.83
C TRP A 190 -1.54 14.91 6.31
N GLU A 191 -2.60 15.73 6.20
CA GLU A 191 -2.61 17.08 6.77
C GLU A 191 -2.35 17.04 8.29
N LYS A 192 -2.98 16.11 9.01
CA LYS A 192 -2.77 15.96 10.45
C LYS A 192 -1.34 15.56 10.79
N ILE A 193 -0.75 14.68 9.98
CA ILE A 193 0.61 14.20 10.20
C ILE A 193 1.63 15.27 9.78
N ALA A 194 1.43 15.91 8.64
CA ALA A 194 2.31 16.94 8.10
C ALA A 194 2.37 18.21 8.97
N ALA A 195 1.33 18.45 9.77
CA ALA A 195 1.35 19.53 10.77
C ALA A 195 2.43 19.31 11.87
N GLU A 196 2.92 18.08 12.04
CA GLU A 196 3.88 17.72 13.10
C GLU A 196 5.20 17.16 12.56
N VAL A 197 5.20 16.62 11.32
CA VAL A 197 6.34 15.87 10.77
C VAL A 197 6.53 16.22 9.29
N GLU A 198 7.79 16.47 8.87
CA GLU A 198 8.16 16.65 7.47
C GLU A 198 8.33 15.31 6.75
N PHE A 199 8.07 15.26 5.44
CA PHE A 199 8.16 14.08 4.61
C PHE A 199 9.06 14.26 3.39
N ASP A 200 9.62 13.15 2.93
CA ASP A 200 10.52 13.12 1.79
C ASP A 200 9.86 12.53 0.54
N LEU A 201 8.83 11.67 0.73
CA LEU A 201 8.17 11.00 -0.38
C LEU A 201 6.73 10.55 -0.06
N ILE A 202 5.94 10.44 -1.13
CA ILE A 202 4.63 9.76 -1.15
C ILE A 202 4.76 8.55 -2.05
N GLU A 203 4.28 7.38 -1.62
CA GLU A 203 4.25 6.15 -2.42
C GLU A 203 2.82 5.70 -2.67
N PHE A 204 2.50 5.44 -3.95
CA PHE A 204 1.26 4.82 -4.39
C PHE A 204 1.50 3.35 -4.69
N TRP A 205 0.66 2.49 -4.14
CA TRP A 205 0.64 1.06 -4.46
C TRP A 205 -0.50 0.79 -5.45
N GLU A 206 -0.21 0.79 -6.75
CA GLU A 206 -1.24 0.75 -7.79
C GLU A 206 -1.44 -0.61 -8.43
N ASP A 207 -0.35 -1.35 -8.74
CA ASP A 207 -0.43 -2.64 -9.45
C ASP A 207 -1.34 -2.61 -10.69
N MET A 208 -1.25 -1.58 -11.50
CA MET A 208 -2.10 -1.37 -12.69
C MET A 208 -1.46 -1.83 -14.00
N ALA A 209 -0.33 -2.51 -13.91
CA ALA A 209 0.37 -3.11 -15.03
C ALA A 209 0.64 -4.59 -14.81
N SER A 210 0.80 -5.33 -15.90
CA SER A 210 1.15 -6.74 -15.92
C SER A 210 2.25 -6.99 -16.95
N LYS A 211 2.79 -8.21 -17.02
CA LYS A 211 3.76 -8.60 -18.05
C LYS A 211 3.24 -8.41 -19.48
N ASN A 212 1.93 -8.32 -19.67
CA ASN A 212 1.29 -8.17 -20.98
C ASN A 212 0.93 -6.69 -21.30
N GLY A 213 1.19 -5.77 -20.39
CA GLY A 213 0.89 -4.34 -20.50
C GLY A 213 -0.05 -3.84 -19.41
N ALA A 214 -0.58 -2.63 -19.59
CA ALA A 214 -1.49 -2.01 -18.64
C ALA A 214 -2.80 -2.80 -18.51
N ILE A 215 -3.30 -2.92 -17.26
CA ILE A 215 -4.58 -3.57 -16.94
C ILE A 215 -5.75 -2.63 -17.29
N ILE A 216 -5.55 -1.32 -17.14
CA ILE A 216 -6.53 -0.29 -17.47
C ILE A 216 -6.07 0.53 -18.67
N SER A 217 -7.04 1.07 -19.42
CA SER A 217 -6.74 1.91 -20.59
C SER A 217 -6.21 3.29 -20.17
N PRO A 218 -5.42 3.96 -21.03
CA PRO A 218 -5.03 5.35 -20.77
C PRO A 218 -6.21 6.33 -20.69
N SER A 219 -7.36 6.02 -21.29
CA SER A 219 -8.59 6.80 -21.15
C SER A 219 -9.18 6.65 -19.76
N THR A 220 -9.34 5.41 -19.28
CA THR A 220 -9.81 5.11 -17.92
C THR A 220 -8.92 5.76 -16.86
N PHE A 221 -7.60 5.68 -17.02
CA PHE A 221 -6.66 6.38 -16.13
C PHE A 221 -6.91 7.88 -16.09
N ARG A 222 -7.04 8.54 -17.26
CA ARG A 222 -7.25 10.00 -17.33
C ARG A 222 -8.57 10.42 -16.72
N GLU A 223 -9.58 9.61 -16.88
CA GLU A 223 -10.94 9.90 -16.45
C GLU A 223 -11.09 9.68 -14.94
N PHE A 224 -10.77 8.51 -14.44
CA PHE A 224 -11.08 8.10 -13.05
C PHE A 224 -9.94 8.39 -12.06
N MET A 225 -8.69 8.27 -12.47
CA MET A 225 -7.56 8.30 -11.54
C MET A 225 -6.81 9.63 -11.54
N LYS A 226 -6.56 10.19 -12.73
CA LYS A 226 -5.75 11.42 -12.86
C LYS A 226 -6.22 12.59 -11.98
N PRO A 227 -7.54 12.85 -11.81
CA PRO A 227 -8.00 13.93 -10.92
C PRO A 227 -7.47 13.76 -9.49
N ASN A 228 -7.49 12.56 -8.95
CA ASN A 228 -7.00 12.26 -7.61
C ASN A 228 -5.46 12.35 -7.51
N TYR A 229 -4.73 11.92 -8.53
CA TYR A 229 -3.28 12.15 -8.59
C TYR A 229 -2.91 13.63 -8.57
N LEU A 230 -3.67 14.48 -9.25
CA LEU A 230 -3.42 15.93 -9.25
C LEU A 230 -3.65 16.55 -7.87
N ARG A 231 -4.62 16.07 -7.10
CA ARG A 231 -4.85 16.49 -5.71
C ARG A 231 -3.69 16.10 -4.81
N VAL A 232 -3.19 14.88 -4.95
CA VAL A 232 -2.02 14.42 -4.19
C VAL A 232 -0.76 15.19 -4.61
N LYS A 233 -0.60 15.47 -5.91
CA LYS A 233 0.50 16.32 -6.39
C LYS A 233 0.43 17.72 -5.77
N GLN A 234 -0.74 18.32 -5.71
CA GLN A 234 -0.93 19.63 -5.07
C GLN A 234 -0.54 19.57 -3.59
N PHE A 235 -1.01 18.57 -2.84
CA PHE A 235 -0.60 18.37 -1.45
C PHE A 235 0.93 18.26 -1.31
N ALA A 236 1.59 17.49 -2.18
CA ALA A 236 3.03 17.34 -2.16
C ALA A 236 3.75 18.67 -2.40
N GLU A 237 3.25 19.52 -3.30
CA GLU A 237 3.78 20.85 -3.57
C GLU A 237 3.57 21.82 -2.40
N GLU A 238 2.41 21.77 -1.74
CA GLU A 238 2.09 22.61 -0.57
C GLU A 238 2.93 22.26 0.67
N HIS A 239 3.39 21.02 0.77
CA HIS A 239 4.19 20.52 1.89
C HIS A 239 5.66 20.27 1.52
N ASP A 240 6.14 20.78 0.39
CA ASP A 240 7.54 20.64 -0.07
C ASP A 240 8.03 19.16 -0.14
N ILE A 241 7.13 18.22 -0.46
CA ILE A 241 7.48 16.81 -0.61
C ILE A 241 8.03 16.55 -2.01
N PRO A 242 9.33 16.25 -2.16
CA PRO A 242 9.99 16.29 -3.47
C PRO A 242 9.76 15.06 -4.34
N ILE A 243 9.22 13.97 -3.80
CA ILE A 243 9.16 12.67 -4.50
C ILE A 243 7.75 12.09 -4.40
N ILE A 244 7.20 11.72 -5.56
CA ILE A 244 6.02 10.85 -5.66
C ILE A 244 6.46 9.59 -6.41
N LEU A 245 6.35 8.44 -5.75
CA LEU A 245 6.60 7.12 -6.32
C LEU A 245 5.27 6.45 -6.65
N VAL A 246 5.21 5.81 -7.80
CA VAL A 246 4.06 4.97 -8.20
C VAL A 246 4.60 3.58 -8.44
N ASP A 247 4.17 2.63 -7.62
CA ASP A 247 4.48 1.21 -7.77
C ASP A 247 3.42 0.57 -8.68
N SER A 248 3.86 0.07 -9.85
CA SER A 248 2.96 -0.52 -10.83
C SER A 248 3.68 -1.53 -11.73
#